data_18c4f45b6180ece8ab9833093e64ab9d
#
_entry.id   18c4f45b6180ece8ab9833093e64ab9d
#
_cell.length_a   1.000
_cell.length_b   1.000
_cell.length_c   1.000
_cell.angle_alpha   90.00
_cell.angle_beta   90.00
_cell.angle_gamma   90.00
#
_symmetry.space_group_name_H-M   'P 1'
#
loop_
_entity.id
_entity.type
_entity.pdbx_description
1 polymer ?
#
loop_
_entity_poly.entity_id
_entity_poly.type
_entity_poly.pdbx_seq_one_letter_code
_entity_poly.pdbx_strand_id
1 'polypeptide(L)'
;MEIDKEVILLMSQGDERAYRTMFYKFYPKVHRFVFMLLKNMDDADDVCQIIFEKIWNKRQKFVEIKDFDSYLFILSKYTVINYISTKRVIPIDIDSLSDRFANETSPHDEVVAKDTQLLIDMVVENMPPQRQVVYRMSREQCLKNDEIAQQLGLQKKTVENHLNLALKEIKKALYLMILLQVYWV
;
A
#
# COMPACT_ATOMS: atom_id res chain seq x y z
N MET A 1 12.90 -13.48 8.37
CA MET A 1 14.30 -13.26 8.85
C MET A 1 14.26 -12.15 9.87
N GLU A 2 14.09 -12.50 11.13
CA GLU A 2 13.83 -11.56 12.23
C GLU A 2 15.01 -10.62 12.48
N ILE A 3 14.75 -9.33 12.72
CA ILE A 3 15.76 -8.38 13.17
C ILE A 3 15.84 -8.46 14.70
N ASP A 4 17.06 -8.33 15.23
CA ASP A 4 17.26 -8.30 16.67
C ASP A 4 16.61 -7.05 17.28
N LYS A 5 15.87 -7.25 18.38
CA LYS A 5 15.22 -6.16 19.12
C LYS A 5 16.22 -5.13 19.63
N GLU A 6 17.44 -5.56 19.93
CA GLU A 6 18.52 -4.67 20.34
C GLU A 6 18.92 -3.71 19.21
N VAL A 7 18.99 -4.20 17.96
CA VAL A 7 19.27 -3.36 16.78
C VAL A 7 18.15 -2.32 16.58
N ILE A 8 16.89 -2.73 16.75
CA ILE A 8 15.75 -1.79 16.65
C ILE A 8 15.83 -0.72 17.75
N LEU A 9 16.14 -1.11 18.99
CA LEU A 9 16.28 -0.18 20.10
C LEU A 9 17.40 0.84 19.87
N LEU A 10 18.58 0.40 19.47
CA LEU A 10 19.70 1.27 19.17
C LEU A 10 19.39 2.22 18.00
N MET A 11 18.77 1.68 16.94
CA MET A 11 18.34 2.48 15.80
C MET A 11 17.33 3.56 16.21
N SER A 12 16.39 3.24 17.11
CA SER A 12 15.40 4.22 17.60
C SER A 12 16.04 5.39 18.36
N GLN A 13 17.18 5.16 18.99
CA GLN A 13 17.99 6.16 19.68
C GLN A 13 18.89 6.97 18.73
N GLY A 14 18.90 6.62 17.44
CA GLY A 14 19.68 7.34 16.41
C GLY A 14 21.05 6.74 16.15
N ASP A 15 21.32 5.50 16.57
CA ASP A 15 22.57 4.82 16.23
C ASP A 15 22.63 4.46 14.73
N GLU A 16 23.54 5.13 14.01
CA GLU A 16 23.72 4.94 12.58
C GLU A 16 24.27 3.55 12.23
N ARG A 17 25.01 2.91 13.13
CA ARG A 17 25.58 1.55 12.90
C ARG A 17 24.44 0.52 12.96
N ALA A 18 23.53 0.67 13.92
CA ALA A 18 22.34 -0.16 14.01
C ALA A 18 21.45 0.02 12.77
N TYR A 19 21.25 1.26 12.33
CA TYR A 19 20.53 1.53 11.07
C TYR A 19 21.22 0.88 9.86
N ARG A 20 22.52 1.00 9.74
CA ARG A 20 23.29 0.37 8.66
C ARG A 20 23.17 -1.15 8.68
N THR A 21 23.17 -1.78 9.84
CA THR A 21 22.94 -3.22 10.00
C THR A 21 21.56 -3.61 9.49
N MET A 22 20.51 -2.88 9.88
CA MET A 22 19.15 -3.08 9.37
C MET A 22 19.08 -2.86 7.86
N PHE A 23 19.68 -1.78 7.36
CA PHE A 23 19.71 -1.46 5.93
C PHE A 23 20.30 -2.60 5.09
N TYR A 24 21.51 -3.05 5.39
CA TYR A 24 22.16 -4.13 4.63
C TYR A 24 21.40 -5.46 4.70
N LYS A 25 20.72 -5.71 5.82
CA LYS A 25 19.91 -6.91 6.00
C LYS A 25 18.66 -6.90 5.10
N PHE A 26 17.97 -5.77 5.01
CA PHE A 26 16.67 -5.70 4.35
C PHE A 26 16.71 -5.11 2.94
N TYR A 27 17.69 -4.30 2.60
CA TYR A 27 17.78 -3.67 1.29
C TYR A 27 17.66 -4.66 0.11
N PRO A 28 18.36 -5.80 0.08
CA PRO A 28 18.25 -6.74 -1.04
C PRO A 28 16.82 -7.28 -1.21
N LYS A 29 16.13 -7.54 -0.09
CA LYS A 29 14.74 -8.04 -0.08
C LYS A 29 13.78 -6.97 -0.60
N VAL A 30 13.88 -5.75 -0.08
CA VAL A 30 13.06 -4.60 -0.48
C VAL A 30 13.30 -4.24 -1.93
N HIS A 31 14.56 -4.13 -2.35
CA HIS A 31 14.91 -3.78 -3.73
C HIS A 31 14.38 -4.80 -4.74
N ARG A 32 14.56 -6.10 -4.48
CA ARG A 32 14.01 -7.16 -5.32
C ARG A 32 12.50 -7.06 -5.45
N PHE A 33 11.79 -6.78 -4.34
CA PHE A 33 10.35 -6.59 -4.28
C PHE A 33 9.92 -5.38 -5.11
N VAL A 34 10.54 -4.23 -4.90
CA VAL A 34 10.23 -2.98 -5.62
C VAL A 34 10.52 -3.12 -7.11
N PHE A 35 11.70 -3.67 -7.48
CA PHE A 35 12.07 -3.91 -8.88
C PHE A 35 11.09 -4.85 -9.59
N MET A 36 10.60 -5.89 -8.91
CA MET A 36 9.62 -6.80 -9.50
C MET A 36 8.33 -6.09 -9.90
N LEU A 37 7.95 -5.03 -9.15
CA LEU A 37 6.74 -4.23 -9.42
C LEU A 37 6.94 -3.18 -10.49
N LEU A 38 8.05 -2.45 -10.41
CA LEU A 38 8.31 -1.29 -11.28
C LEU A 38 8.94 -1.69 -12.61
N LYS A 39 9.67 -2.81 -12.66
CA LYS A 39 10.42 -3.32 -13.83
C LYS A 39 11.40 -2.29 -14.41
N ASN A 40 11.81 -1.32 -13.60
CA ASN A 40 12.79 -0.29 -13.92
C ASN A 40 13.76 -0.18 -12.75
N MET A 41 15.07 -0.18 -13.03
CA MET A 41 16.11 -0.20 -12.01
C MET A 41 16.21 1.15 -11.29
N ASP A 42 16.23 2.24 -12.05
CA ASP A 42 16.34 3.59 -11.52
C ASP A 42 15.13 3.93 -10.63
N ASP A 43 13.92 3.64 -11.12
CA ASP A 43 12.68 3.80 -10.33
C ASP A 43 12.71 2.93 -9.06
N ALA A 44 13.30 1.73 -9.12
CA ALA A 44 13.39 0.85 -7.95
C ALA A 44 14.37 1.39 -6.90
N ASP A 45 15.51 1.92 -7.34
CA ASP A 45 16.49 2.54 -6.45
C ASP A 45 15.90 3.79 -5.77
N ASP A 46 15.21 4.66 -6.52
CA ASP A 46 14.54 5.84 -5.99
C ASP A 46 13.49 5.46 -4.91
N VAL A 47 12.65 4.48 -5.19
CA VAL A 47 11.63 4.03 -4.24
C VAL A 47 12.25 3.38 -3.02
N CYS A 48 13.32 2.60 -3.17
CA CYS A 48 14.06 2.05 -2.04
C CYS A 48 14.64 3.15 -1.16
N GLN A 49 15.23 4.19 -1.76
CA GLN A 49 15.73 5.34 -1.02
C GLN A 49 14.60 5.98 -0.18
N ILE A 50 13.43 6.23 -0.79
CA ILE A 50 12.27 6.78 -0.09
C ILE A 50 11.84 5.89 1.08
N ILE A 51 11.80 4.57 0.90
CA ILE A 51 11.42 3.61 1.95
C ILE A 51 12.37 3.70 3.14
N PHE A 52 13.68 3.62 2.89
CA PHE A 52 14.69 3.63 3.95
C PHE A 52 14.84 5.00 4.61
N GLU A 53 14.63 6.09 3.88
CA GLU A 53 14.53 7.43 4.45
C GLU A 53 13.35 7.56 5.43
N LYS A 54 12.16 7.04 5.06
CA LYS A 54 10.99 7.01 5.95
C LYS A 54 11.26 6.19 7.21
N ILE A 55 11.97 5.06 7.09
CA ILE A 55 12.37 4.26 8.25
C ILE A 55 13.25 5.09 9.19
N TRP A 56 14.27 5.77 8.66
CA TRP A 56 15.15 6.61 9.47
C TRP A 56 14.39 7.75 10.16
N ASN A 57 13.54 8.43 9.43
CA ASN A 57 12.77 9.57 9.96
C ASN A 57 11.79 9.16 11.07
N LYS A 58 11.24 7.94 11.01
CA LYS A 58 10.28 7.42 11.98
C LYS A 58 10.88 6.42 12.99
N ARG A 59 12.21 6.32 13.06
CA ARG A 59 12.93 5.29 13.83
C ARG A 59 12.48 5.14 15.28
N GLN A 60 12.05 6.23 15.93
CA GLN A 60 11.59 6.21 17.32
C GLN A 60 10.34 5.35 17.54
N LYS A 61 9.46 5.26 16.54
CA LYS A 61 8.21 4.48 16.62
C LYS A 61 8.45 2.96 16.54
N PHE A 62 9.60 2.50 16.08
CA PHE A 62 9.85 1.08 15.82
C PHE A 62 10.03 0.23 17.06
N VAL A 63 10.29 0.83 18.23
CA VAL A 63 10.35 0.13 19.52
C VAL A 63 9.01 -0.52 19.87
N GLU A 64 7.90 0.07 19.42
CA GLU A 64 6.54 -0.40 19.68
C GLU A 64 6.05 -1.43 18.65
N ILE A 65 6.77 -1.59 17.53
CA ILE A 65 6.37 -2.48 16.45
C ILE A 65 6.76 -3.92 16.80
N LYS A 66 5.76 -4.80 16.89
CA LYS A 66 5.96 -6.21 17.22
C LYS A 66 6.60 -7.02 16.10
N ASP A 67 6.28 -6.69 14.86
CA ASP A 67 6.74 -7.37 13.65
C ASP A 67 7.26 -6.34 12.63
N PHE A 68 8.58 -6.12 12.67
CA PHE A 68 9.25 -5.18 11.78
C PHE A 68 9.23 -5.63 10.32
N ASP A 69 9.29 -6.95 10.05
CA ASP A 69 9.30 -7.49 8.68
C ASP A 69 7.94 -7.24 7.99
N SER A 70 6.85 -7.50 8.70
CA SER A 70 5.49 -7.18 8.23
C SER A 70 5.28 -5.68 8.03
N TYR A 71 5.76 -4.85 8.96
CA TYR A 71 5.72 -3.39 8.80
C TYR A 71 6.47 -2.93 7.55
N LEU A 72 7.70 -3.43 7.36
CA LEU A 72 8.55 -3.09 6.21
C LEU A 72 7.90 -3.49 4.89
N PHE A 73 7.25 -4.67 4.85
CA PHE A 73 6.49 -5.12 3.69
C PHE A 73 5.38 -4.13 3.33
N ILE A 74 4.58 -3.76 4.31
CA ILE A 74 3.45 -2.85 4.11
C ILE A 74 3.94 -1.45 3.71
N LEU A 75 4.97 -0.93 4.38
CA LEU A 75 5.60 0.33 4.01
C LEU A 75 6.10 0.32 2.55
N SER A 76 6.78 -0.77 2.16
CA SER A 76 7.31 -0.92 0.80
C SER A 76 6.19 -0.97 -0.23
N LYS A 77 5.16 -1.78 0.02
CA LYS A 77 3.98 -1.91 -0.83
C LYS A 77 3.30 -0.56 -1.08
N TYR A 78 3.01 0.18 -0.01
CA TYR A 78 2.34 1.48 -0.14
C TYR A 78 3.23 2.55 -0.76
N THR A 79 4.55 2.51 -0.51
CA THR A 79 5.47 3.45 -1.16
C THR A 79 5.53 3.22 -2.68
N VAL A 80 5.54 1.96 -3.14
CA VAL A 80 5.46 1.64 -4.58
C VAL A 80 4.15 2.12 -5.19
N ILE A 81 3.02 1.85 -4.52
CA ILE A 81 1.69 2.28 -5.02
C ILE A 81 1.65 3.80 -5.12
N ASN A 82 2.13 4.52 -4.11
CA ASN A 82 2.22 5.98 -4.14
C ASN A 82 3.13 6.48 -5.26
N TYR A 83 4.29 5.86 -5.47
CA TYR A 83 5.20 6.23 -6.55
C TYR A 83 4.54 6.09 -7.92
N ILE A 84 3.84 4.98 -8.16
CA ILE A 84 3.08 4.77 -9.41
C ILE A 84 1.95 5.80 -9.55
N SER A 85 1.31 6.15 -8.43
CA SER A 85 0.20 7.11 -8.38
C SER A 85 0.67 8.55 -8.54
N THR A 86 1.83 8.94 -7.99
CA THR A 86 2.39 10.30 -8.08
C THR A 86 2.96 10.61 -9.45
N LYS A 87 3.40 9.61 -10.21
CA LYS A 87 3.51 9.79 -11.68
C LYS A 87 2.13 10.13 -12.29
N ARG A 88 1.01 10.06 -11.50
CA ARG A 88 -0.39 10.35 -11.85
C ARG A 88 -1.17 11.13 -10.78
N VAL A 89 -0.49 11.92 -9.92
CA VAL A 89 -1.09 12.86 -8.92
C VAL A 89 -2.07 12.26 -7.91
N ILE A 90 -1.64 11.80 -6.73
CA ILE A 90 -2.28 12.04 -5.40
C ILE A 90 -1.34 11.52 -4.29
N PRO A 91 -1.01 12.32 -3.25
CA PRO A 91 -0.23 11.86 -2.10
C PRO A 91 -1.13 11.03 -1.16
N ILE A 92 -0.72 9.80 -0.86
CA ILE A 92 -1.34 8.97 0.17
C ILE A 92 -0.56 9.17 1.48
N ASP A 93 -1.28 9.53 2.54
CA ASP A 93 -0.70 9.70 3.87
C ASP A 93 -0.35 8.34 4.48
N ILE A 94 0.95 7.99 4.44
CA ILE A 94 1.50 6.75 5.02
C ILE A 94 1.64 6.90 6.55
N ASP A 95 1.52 8.11 7.10
CA ASP A 95 1.72 8.36 8.52
C ASP A 95 0.64 7.71 9.39
N SER A 96 -0.57 7.56 8.84
CA SER A 96 -1.65 6.82 9.50
C SER A 96 -1.37 5.31 9.65
N LEU A 97 -0.44 4.74 8.90
CA LEU A 97 -0.11 3.32 8.97
C LEU A 97 0.72 2.96 10.21
N SER A 98 1.66 3.82 10.61
CA SER A 98 2.52 3.54 11.77
C SER A 98 1.72 3.44 13.07
N ASP A 99 0.68 4.28 13.23
CA ASP A 99 -0.15 4.32 14.44
C ASP A 99 -1.07 3.08 14.54
N ARG A 100 -1.38 2.43 13.41
CA ARG A 100 -2.15 1.18 13.38
C ARG A 100 -1.34 -0.02 13.85
N PHE A 101 -0.05 -0.11 13.49
CA PHE A 101 0.81 -1.23 13.89
C PHE A 101 1.26 -1.18 15.36
N ALA A 102 1.24 0.00 16.00
CA ALA A 102 1.54 0.14 17.41
C ALA A 102 0.39 -0.37 18.32
N ASN A 103 -0.86 -0.25 17.86
CA ASN A 103 -2.04 -0.44 18.71
C ASN A 103 -2.81 -1.76 18.47
N GLU A 104 -2.51 -2.57 17.44
CA GLU A 104 -3.33 -3.74 17.12
C GLU A 104 -2.79 -5.04 17.77
N THR A 105 -3.52 -5.50 18.78
CA THR A 105 -3.56 -6.89 19.27
C THR A 105 -4.63 -7.69 18.54
N SER A 106 -4.89 -7.41 17.26
CA SER A 106 -6.02 -7.98 16.51
C SER A 106 -5.65 -9.28 15.80
N PRO A 107 -6.58 -10.25 15.69
CA PRO A 107 -6.37 -11.48 14.91
C PRO A 107 -5.98 -11.18 13.47
N HIS A 108 -5.11 -12.00 12.91
CA HIS A 108 -4.54 -11.88 11.56
C HIS A 108 -5.59 -11.56 10.45
N ASP A 109 -6.81 -12.09 10.58
CA ASP A 109 -7.86 -11.95 9.58
C ASP A 109 -8.48 -10.54 9.51
N GLU A 110 -8.58 -9.83 10.64
CA GLU A 110 -9.07 -8.44 10.66
C GLU A 110 -8.07 -7.47 10.05
N VAL A 111 -6.79 -7.69 10.26
CA VAL A 111 -5.71 -6.88 9.66
C VAL A 111 -5.71 -7.04 8.15
N VAL A 112 -5.82 -8.28 7.65
CA VAL A 112 -5.89 -8.57 6.20
C VAL A 112 -7.12 -7.95 5.55
N ALA A 113 -8.27 -7.97 6.21
CA ALA A 113 -9.50 -7.39 5.70
C ALA A 113 -9.41 -5.86 5.60
N LYS A 114 -8.87 -5.19 6.62
CA LYS A 114 -8.65 -3.73 6.64
C LYS A 114 -7.63 -3.30 5.58
N ASP A 115 -6.56 -4.05 5.41
CA ASP A 115 -5.54 -3.82 4.37
C ASP A 115 -6.12 -3.96 2.97
N THR A 116 -7.00 -4.95 2.77
CA THR A 116 -7.69 -5.16 1.50
C THR A 116 -8.62 -4.01 1.16
N GLN A 117 -9.42 -3.53 2.14
CA GLN A 117 -10.31 -2.41 1.95
C GLN A 117 -9.54 -1.12 1.63
N LEU A 118 -8.47 -0.85 2.38
CA LEU A 118 -7.62 0.30 2.14
C LEU A 118 -7.02 0.28 0.71
N LEU A 119 -6.58 -0.89 0.23
CA LEU A 119 -6.10 -1.03 -1.14
C LEU A 119 -7.20 -0.75 -2.17
N ILE A 120 -8.43 -1.23 -1.93
CA ILE A 120 -9.56 -0.97 -2.82
C ILE A 120 -9.84 0.53 -2.87
N ASP A 121 -9.89 1.20 -1.72
CA ASP A 121 -10.15 2.64 -1.63
C ASP A 121 -9.08 3.44 -2.39
N MET A 122 -7.80 3.08 -2.24
CA MET A 122 -6.70 3.68 -2.98
C MET A 122 -6.83 3.50 -4.50
N VAL A 123 -7.20 2.30 -4.94
CA VAL A 123 -7.41 2.03 -6.37
C VAL A 123 -8.57 2.86 -6.91
N VAL A 124 -9.67 2.94 -6.15
CA VAL A 124 -10.84 3.73 -6.52
C VAL A 124 -10.52 5.21 -6.62
N GLU A 125 -9.78 5.78 -5.66
CA GLU A 125 -9.35 7.18 -5.68
C GLU A 125 -8.46 7.54 -6.87
N ASN A 126 -7.74 6.57 -7.42
CA ASN A 126 -6.91 6.76 -8.61
C ASN A 126 -7.66 6.54 -9.94
N MET A 127 -8.94 6.18 -9.92
CA MET A 127 -9.76 6.05 -11.13
C MET A 127 -10.14 7.42 -11.71
N PRO A 128 -10.47 7.50 -13.01
CA PRO A 128 -11.11 8.69 -13.59
C PRO A 128 -12.35 9.09 -12.77
N PRO A 129 -12.60 10.41 -12.55
CA PRO A 129 -13.64 10.87 -11.62
C PRO A 129 -15.03 10.28 -11.88
N GLN A 130 -15.45 10.17 -13.13
CA GLN A 130 -16.73 9.59 -13.47
C GLN A 130 -16.83 8.09 -13.11
N ARG A 131 -15.72 7.34 -13.23
CA ARG A 131 -15.67 5.93 -12.85
C ARG A 131 -15.71 5.77 -11.33
N GLN A 132 -15.04 6.64 -10.57
CA GLN A 132 -15.15 6.69 -9.11
C GLN A 132 -16.60 6.85 -8.66
N VAL A 133 -17.28 7.87 -9.21
CA VAL A 133 -18.67 8.18 -8.85
C VAL A 133 -19.57 6.97 -9.11
N VAL A 134 -19.49 6.39 -10.30
CA VAL A 134 -20.27 5.20 -10.68
C VAL A 134 -19.99 4.03 -9.74
N TYR A 135 -18.71 3.76 -9.41
CA TYR A 135 -18.33 2.68 -8.50
C TYR A 135 -18.89 2.90 -7.08
N ARG A 136 -18.74 4.11 -6.52
CA ARG A 136 -19.26 4.46 -5.18
C ARG A 136 -20.77 4.38 -5.11
N MET A 137 -21.48 4.90 -6.10
CA MET A 137 -22.95 4.77 -6.16
C MET A 137 -23.39 3.31 -6.18
N SER A 138 -22.69 2.45 -6.89
CA SER A 138 -23.02 1.02 -6.96
C SER A 138 -22.67 0.26 -5.67
N ARG A 139 -21.54 0.57 -5.01
CA ARG A 139 -21.00 -0.24 -3.90
C ARG A 139 -21.32 0.33 -2.52
N GLU A 140 -21.28 1.64 -2.36
CA GLU A 140 -21.53 2.30 -1.08
C GLU A 140 -23.03 2.65 -0.93
N GLN A 141 -23.71 3.05 -2.03
CA GLN A 141 -25.13 3.40 -2.02
C GLN A 141 -26.03 2.26 -2.52
N CYS A 142 -25.46 1.14 -2.94
CA CYS A 142 -26.20 -0.03 -3.41
C CYS A 142 -27.18 0.22 -4.55
N LEU A 143 -26.96 1.24 -5.37
CA LEU A 143 -27.83 1.62 -6.48
C LEU A 143 -27.70 0.65 -7.65
N LYS A 144 -28.82 0.40 -8.35
CA LYS A 144 -28.83 -0.39 -9.59
C LYS A 144 -28.30 0.41 -10.77
N ASN A 145 -27.80 -0.25 -11.78
CA ASN A 145 -27.21 0.40 -12.96
C ASN A 145 -28.17 1.38 -13.66
N ASP A 146 -29.48 1.08 -13.67
CA ASP A 146 -30.49 1.96 -14.26
C ASP A 146 -30.69 3.25 -13.44
N GLU A 147 -30.66 3.14 -12.11
CA GLU A 147 -30.77 4.27 -11.20
C GLU A 147 -29.55 5.19 -11.30
N ILE A 148 -28.35 4.59 -11.36
CA ILE A 148 -27.09 5.33 -11.58
C ILE A 148 -27.12 6.04 -12.93
N ALA A 149 -27.55 5.35 -13.98
CA ALA A 149 -27.67 5.91 -15.32
C ALA A 149 -28.60 7.13 -15.35
N GLN A 150 -29.77 7.02 -14.70
CA GLN A 150 -30.73 8.10 -14.60
C GLN A 150 -30.18 9.30 -13.81
N GLN A 151 -29.54 9.08 -12.64
CA GLN A 151 -29.00 10.15 -11.81
C GLN A 151 -27.84 10.90 -12.45
N LEU A 152 -26.99 10.19 -13.24
CA LEU A 152 -25.83 10.79 -13.88
C LEU A 152 -26.08 11.24 -15.32
N GLY A 153 -27.30 11.07 -15.86
CA GLY A 153 -27.62 11.36 -17.25
C GLY A 153 -26.82 10.51 -18.25
N LEU A 154 -26.50 9.27 -17.88
CA LEU A 154 -25.71 8.34 -18.70
C LEU A 154 -26.59 7.23 -19.29
N GLN A 155 -26.08 6.56 -20.31
CA GLN A 155 -26.69 5.31 -20.74
C GLN A 155 -26.32 4.16 -19.80
N LYS A 156 -27.23 3.21 -19.54
CA LYS A 156 -26.97 2.01 -18.73
C LYS A 156 -25.69 1.29 -19.16
N LYS A 157 -25.48 1.16 -20.48
CA LYS A 157 -24.28 0.52 -21.03
C LYS A 157 -22.97 1.22 -20.64
N THR A 158 -23.01 2.54 -20.53
CA THR A 158 -21.87 3.35 -20.07
C THR A 158 -21.57 3.07 -18.59
N VAL A 159 -22.61 2.99 -17.75
CA VAL A 159 -22.47 2.61 -16.34
C VAL A 159 -21.87 1.21 -16.19
N GLU A 160 -22.38 0.23 -16.93
CA GLU A 160 -21.82 -1.14 -16.96
C GLU A 160 -20.35 -1.17 -17.36
N ASN A 161 -19.97 -0.39 -18.36
CA ASN A 161 -18.58 -0.28 -18.80
C ASN A 161 -17.68 0.32 -17.72
N HIS A 162 -18.12 1.39 -17.04
CA HIS A 162 -17.38 1.98 -15.92
C HIS A 162 -17.20 0.99 -14.78
N LEU A 163 -18.23 0.24 -14.40
CA LEU A 163 -18.15 -0.79 -13.37
C LEU A 163 -17.21 -1.93 -13.75
N ASN A 164 -17.30 -2.43 -14.98
CA ASN A 164 -16.42 -3.48 -15.46
C ASN A 164 -14.95 -3.06 -15.46
N LEU A 165 -14.64 -1.82 -15.87
CA LEU A 165 -13.29 -1.27 -15.82
C LEU A 165 -12.81 -1.09 -14.37
N ALA A 166 -13.65 -0.57 -13.48
CA ALA A 166 -13.33 -0.42 -12.07
C ALA A 166 -13.00 -1.77 -11.43
N LEU A 167 -13.83 -2.79 -11.63
CA LEU A 167 -13.61 -4.13 -11.11
C LEU A 167 -12.34 -4.79 -11.69
N LYS A 168 -12.02 -4.51 -12.96
CA LYS A 168 -10.79 -5.01 -13.58
C LYS A 168 -9.55 -4.39 -12.93
N GLU A 169 -9.56 -3.10 -12.63
CA GLU A 169 -8.46 -2.41 -11.95
C GLU A 169 -8.29 -2.92 -10.51
N ILE A 170 -9.38 -3.06 -9.77
CA ILE A 170 -9.37 -3.61 -8.41
C ILE A 170 -8.84 -5.05 -8.40
N LYS A 171 -9.35 -5.91 -9.28
CA LYS A 171 -8.87 -7.31 -9.39
C LYS A 171 -7.37 -7.36 -9.70
N LYS A 172 -6.87 -6.50 -10.60
CA LYS A 172 -5.45 -6.44 -10.92
C LYS A 172 -4.61 -6.07 -9.69
N ALA A 173 -5.06 -5.10 -8.91
CA ALA A 173 -4.37 -4.67 -7.68
C ALA A 173 -4.40 -5.77 -6.61
N LEU A 174 -5.54 -6.43 -6.39
CA LEU A 174 -5.67 -7.54 -5.45
C LEU A 174 -4.80 -8.74 -5.86
N TYR A 175 -4.76 -9.08 -7.15
CA TYR A 175 -3.92 -10.16 -7.65
C TYR A 175 -2.44 -9.86 -7.44
N LEU A 176 -2.04 -8.60 -7.69
CA LEU A 176 -0.69 -8.13 -7.40
C LEU A 176 -0.38 -8.26 -5.90
N MET A 177 -1.31 -7.89 -5.02
CA MET A 177 -1.15 -8.01 -3.57
C MET A 177 -0.90 -9.45 -3.13
N ILE A 178 -1.66 -10.41 -3.65
CA ILE A 178 -1.49 -11.85 -3.35
C ILE A 178 -0.12 -12.34 -3.83
N LEU A 179 0.26 -12.01 -5.05
CA LEU A 179 1.59 -12.37 -5.57
C LEU A 179 2.71 -11.82 -4.69
N LEU A 180 2.55 -10.60 -4.17
CA LEU A 180 3.54 -9.95 -3.34
C LEU A 180 3.70 -10.62 -1.97
N GLN A 181 2.62 -11.11 -1.36
CA GLN A 181 2.69 -11.88 -0.12
C GLN A 181 3.50 -13.17 -0.31
N VAL A 182 3.29 -13.86 -1.43
CA VAL A 182 4.03 -15.09 -1.75
C VAL A 182 5.53 -14.84 -1.96
N TYR A 183 5.89 -13.69 -2.51
CA TYR A 183 7.30 -13.34 -2.78
C TYR A 183 8.04 -12.69 -1.61
N TRP A 184 7.31 -12.18 -0.60
CA TRP A 184 7.92 -11.58 0.58
C TRP A 184 8.38 -12.63 1.61
N VAL A 185 7.74 -13.80 1.64
CA VAL A 185 8.12 -14.94 2.48
C VAL A 185 9.39 -15.60 1.95
#